data_662c8161a06b70ac7e0daf0892b3a3cc
#
_entry.id   662c8161a06b70ac7e0daf0892b3a3cc
#
_cell.length_a   1.000
_cell.length_b   1.000
_cell.length_c   1.000
_cell.angle_alpha   90.00
_cell.angle_beta   90.00
_cell.angle_gamma   90.00
#
_symmetry.space_group_name_H-M   'P 1'
#
loop_
_entity.id
_entity.type
_entity.pdbx_description
1 polymer ?
#
loop_
_entity_poly.entity_id
_entity_poly.type
_entity_poly.pdbx_seq_one_letter_code
_entity_poly.pdbx_strand_id
1 'polypeptide(L)'
;MDYACRAAVCLTRQYDEKFVMKLEDISRREEISPSFLVQILNEMKRAGLVTSKRGKAGGYLLSRAPASITVLDIVKAIEPALVEIPPDSPGPSGPAVSKVWQGVSTGLIERLQSISIDAIASEASEPMYFI
;
A
#
# COMPACT_ATOMS: atom_id res chain seq x y z
N MET A 1 6.39 2.93 4.58
CA MET A 1 4.94 2.84 4.33
C MET A 1 4.44 3.91 3.38
N ASP A 2 4.83 5.13 3.60
CA ASP A 2 4.45 6.25 2.75
C ASP A 2 4.81 6.02 1.28
N TYR A 3 6.03 5.59 1.01
CA TYR A 3 6.48 5.34 -0.37
C TYR A 3 5.65 4.27 -1.07
N ALA A 4 5.28 3.22 -0.34
CA ALA A 4 4.50 2.13 -0.93
C ALA A 4 3.10 2.61 -1.32
N CYS A 5 2.46 3.39 -0.46
CA CYS A 5 1.15 3.96 -0.77
C CYS A 5 1.23 4.91 -1.96
N ARG A 6 2.25 5.76 -2.01
CA ARG A 6 2.42 6.71 -3.11
C ARG A 6 2.67 5.98 -4.43
N ALA A 7 3.49 4.94 -4.41
CA ALA A 7 3.74 4.15 -5.62
C ALA A 7 2.44 3.48 -6.12
N ALA A 8 1.66 2.92 -5.21
CA ALA A 8 0.39 2.28 -5.57
C ALA A 8 -0.60 3.29 -6.16
N VAL A 9 -0.71 4.46 -5.56
CA VAL A 9 -1.57 5.53 -6.07
C VAL A 9 -1.11 5.97 -7.46
N CYS A 10 0.19 6.10 -7.65
CA CYS A 10 0.77 6.45 -8.95
C CYS A 10 0.37 5.44 -10.03
N LEU A 11 0.39 4.14 -9.70
CA LEU A 11 0.04 3.09 -10.65
C LEU A 11 -1.47 3.00 -10.93
N THR A 12 -2.29 3.59 -10.09
CA THR A 12 -3.74 3.59 -10.28
C THR A 12 -4.14 4.21 -11.61
N ARG A 13 -3.45 5.25 -12.02
CA ARG A 13 -3.77 5.97 -13.27
C ARG A 13 -3.59 5.12 -14.51
N GLN A 14 -2.72 4.10 -14.43
CA GLN A 14 -2.42 3.26 -15.58
C GLN A 14 -3.24 1.98 -15.62
N TYR A 15 -3.99 1.71 -14.57
CA TYR A 15 -4.68 0.43 -14.43
C TYR A 15 -5.71 0.18 -15.54
N ASP A 16 -6.58 1.15 -15.76
CA ASP A 16 -7.66 1.00 -16.74
C ASP A 16 -7.14 0.91 -18.18
N GLU A 17 -6.02 1.55 -18.44
CA GLU A 17 -5.41 1.55 -19.75
C GLU A 17 -4.50 0.35 -19.95
N LYS A 18 -4.24 -0.40 -18.89
CA LYS A 18 -3.37 -1.58 -18.89
C LYS A 18 -1.95 -1.30 -19.36
N PHE A 19 -1.52 -0.07 -19.21
CA PHE A 19 -0.15 0.29 -19.50
C PHE A 19 0.73 0.07 -18.28
N VAL A 20 1.98 -0.32 -18.53
CA VAL A 20 2.96 -0.39 -17.47
C VAL A 20 3.57 0.99 -17.28
N MET A 21 4.02 1.27 -16.06
CA MET A 21 4.79 2.47 -15.79
C MET A 21 6.21 2.07 -15.42
N LYS A 22 7.18 2.72 -16.04
CA LYS A 22 8.59 2.40 -15.79
C LYS A 22 9.01 2.88 -14.41
N LEU A 23 9.98 2.17 -13.83
CA LEU A 23 10.52 2.51 -12.53
C LEU A 23 10.96 3.97 -12.47
N GLU A 24 11.65 4.44 -13.50
CA GLU A 24 12.19 5.80 -13.55
C GLU A 24 11.08 6.83 -13.53
N ASP A 25 9.95 6.55 -14.17
CA ASP A 25 8.82 7.45 -14.21
C ASP A 25 8.12 7.54 -12.86
N ILE A 26 7.94 6.41 -12.19
CA ILE A 26 7.37 6.38 -10.85
C ILE A 26 8.29 7.14 -9.89
N SER A 27 9.58 6.85 -9.96
CA SER A 27 10.60 7.48 -9.12
C SER A 27 10.56 9.00 -9.26
N ARG A 28 10.53 9.47 -10.50
CA ARG A 28 10.52 10.91 -10.77
C ARG A 28 9.23 11.58 -10.31
N ARG A 29 8.10 10.97 -10.62
CA ARG A 29 6.80 11.55 -10.29
C ARG A 29 6.55 11.62 -8.79
N GLU A 30 6.94 10.57 -8.08
CA GLU A 30 6.68 10.47 -6.64
C GLU A 30 7.85 10.91 -5.79
N GLU A 31 8.95 11.31 -6.41
CA GLU A 31 10.15 11.74 -5.70
C GLU A 31 10.65 10.69 -4.72
N ILE A 32 10.76 9.47 -5.21
CA ILE A 32 11.26 8.33 -4.44
C ILE A 32 12.54 7.84 -5.09
N SER A 33 13.57 7.61 -4.29
CA SER A 33 14.83 7.08 -4.79
C SER A 33 14.61 5.74 -5.50
N PRO A 34 15.20 5.52 -6.70
CA PRO A 34 15.00 4.26 -7.44
C PRO A 34 15.37 3.02 -6.64
N SER A 35 16.41 3.08 -5.80
CA SER A 35 16.82 1.91 -5.04
C SER A 35 15.80 1.53 -3.95
N PHE A 36 15.17 2.50 -3.31
CA PHE A 36 14.09 2.22 -2.37
C PHE A 36 12.84 1.74 -3.09
N LEU A 37 12.55 2.36 -4.22
CA LEU A 37 11.35 2.03 -4.98
C LEU A 37 11.38 0.58 -5.47
N VAL A 38 12.54 0.10 -5.95
CA VAL A 38 12.69 -1.28 -6.38
C VAL A 38 12.36 -2.25 -5.25
N GLN A 39 12.87 -1.97 -4.05
CA GLN A 39 12.60 -2.83 -2.90
C GLN A 39 11.11 -2.88 -2.57
N ILE A 40 10.47 -1.71 -2.55
CA ILE A 40 9.05 -1.60 -2.24
C ILE A 40 8.20 -2.32 -3.29
N LEU A 41 8.49 -2.10 -4.56
CA LEU A 41 7.76 -2.73 -5.65
C LEU A 41 7.94 -4.25 -5.64
N ASN A 42 9.13 -4.73 -5.28
CA ASN A 42 9.37 -6.17 -5.17
C ASN A 42 8.54 -6.79 -4.04
N GLU A 43 8.42 -6.10 -2.91
CA GLU A 43 7.60 -6.58 -1.81
C GLU A 43 6.12 -6.57 -2.17
N MET A 44 5.66 -5.53 -2.86
CA MET A 44 4.28 -5.46 -3.33
C MET A 44 3.99 -6.52 -4.38
N LYS A 45 4.96 -6.82 -5.24
CA LYS A 45 4.84 -7.88 -6.23
C LYS A 45 4.72 -9.24 -5.56
N ARG A 46 5.52 -9.47 -4.54
CA ARG A 46 5.49 -10.73 -3.77
C ARG A 46 4.14 -10.93 -3.10
N ALA A 47 3.51 -9.83 -2.69
CA ALA A 47 2.19 -9.85 -2.07
C ALA A 47 1.04 -9.91 -3.07
N GLY A 48 1.33 -9.90 -4.36
CA GLY A 48 0.30 -9.98 -5.40
C GLY A 48 -0.41 -8.67 -5.68
N LEU A 49 0.14 -7.55 -5.26
CA LEU A 49 -0.48 -6.24 -5.49
C LEU A 49 -0.01 -5.60 -6.79
N VAL A 50 1.19 -5.95 -7.23
CA VAL A 50 1.83 -5.36 -8.41
C VAL A 50 2.37 -6.47 -9.30
N THR A 51 2.31 -6.25 -10.59
CA THR A 51 2.88 -7.14 -11.61
C THR A 51 3.93 -6.36 -12.37
N SER A 52 4.97 -7.04 -12.85
CA SER A 52 6.00 -6.41 -13.65
C SER A 52 6.09 -7.08 -15.02
N LYS A 53 6.48 -6.30 -16.04
CA LYS A 53 6.77 -6.79 -17.37
C LYS A 53 8.20 -6.44 -17.72
N ARG A 54 8.91 -7.36 -18.36
CA ARG A 54 10.29 -7.16 -18.78
C ARG A 54 10.38 -6.53 -20.16
N GLY A 55 11.56 -5.99 -20.47
CA GLY A 55 11.89 -5.48 -21.80
C GLY A 55 11.79 -3.97 -21.89
N LYS A 56 11.99 -3.47 -23.13
CA LYS A 56 11.97 -2.02 -23.37
C LYS A 56 10.64 -1.38 -23.09
N ALA A 57 9.56 -2.12 -23.32
CA ALA A 57 8.22 -1.67 -23.03
C ALA A 57 7.77 -2.15 -21.64
N GLY A 58 8.70 -2.59 -20.81
CA GLY A 58 8.40 -3.13 -19.50
C GLY A 58 8.15 -2.07 -18.45
N GLY A 59 7.77 -2.52 -17.28
CA GLY A 59 7.49 -1.66 -16.14
C GLY A 59 6.57 -2.36 -15.16
N TYR A 60 5.83 -1.57 -14.39
CA TYR A 60 4.98 -2.07 -13.31
C TYR A 60 3.53 -1.65 -13.53
N LEU A 61 2.62 -2.49 -13.05
CA LEU A 61 1.19 -2.18 -13.06
C LEU A 61 0.52 -2.87 -11.87
N LEU A 62 -0.65 -2.37 -11.47
CA LEU A 62 -1.41 -3.00 -10.41
C LEU A 62 -1.94 -4.35 -10.90
N SER A 63 -1.93 -5.35 -10.01
CA SER A 63 -2.40 -6.70 -10.34
C SER A 63 -3.91 -6.82 -10.32
N ARG A 64 -4.58 -5.91 -9.65
CA ARG A 64 -6.04 -5.92 -9.54
C ARG A 64 -6.57 -4.51 -9.38
N ALA A 65 -7.89 -4.38 -9.46
CA ALA A 65 -8.53 -3.07 -9.46
C ALA A 65 -8.17 -2.23 -8.23
N PRO A 66 -7.87 -0.93 -8.41
CA PRO A 66 -7.52 -0.06 -7.29
C PRO A 66 -8.55 -0.02 -6.17
N ALA A 67 -9.84 -0.16 -6.51
CA ALA A 67 -10.90 -0.18 -5.51
C ALA A 67 -10.87 -1.44 -4.64
N SER A 68 -10.18 -2.49 -5.10
CA SER A 68 -10.04 -3.74 -4.34
C SER A 68 -8.74 -3.83 -3.56
N ILE A 69 -7.88 -2.83 -3.66
CA ILE A 69 -6.63 -2.77 -2.90
C ILE A 69 -6.81 -1.75 -1.78
N THR A 70 -6.64 -2.20 -0.55
CA THR A 70 -6.78 -1.33 0.61
C THR A 70 -5.42 -0.95 1.18
N VAL A 71 -5.39 0.07 2.02
CA VAL A 71 -4.18 0.44 2.75
C VAL A 71 -3.73 -0.73 3.62
N LEU A 72 -4.67 -1.52 4.15
CA LEU A 72 -4.34 -2.73 4.91
C LEU A 72 -3.52 -3.72 4.06
N ASP A 73 -3.89 -3.91 2.80
CA ASP A 73 -3.14 -4.80 1.90
C ASP A 73 -1.68 -4.34 1.77
N ILE A 74 -1.48 -3.04 1.65
CA ILE A 74 -0.13 -2.48 1.54
C ILE A 74 0.65 -2.66 2.84
N VAL A 75 0.02 -2.42 3.99
CA VAL A 75 0.66 -2.60 5.29
C VAL A 75 1.08 -4.05 5.47
N LYS A 76 0.22 -4.99 5.11
CA LYS A 76 0.55 -6.42 5.20
C LYS A 76 1.73 -6.80 4.32
N ALA A 77 1.86 -6.14 3.17
CA ALA A 77 2.96 -6.40 2.24
C ALA A 77 4.30 -5.85 2.75
N ILE A 78 4.28 -4.68 3.36
CA ILE A 78 5.50 -3.94 3.71
C ILE A 78 5.90 -4.13 5.17
N GLU A 79 4.94 -3.98 6.08
CA GLU A 79 5.19 -4.08 7.52
C GLU A 79 4.09 -4.88 8.22
N PRO A 80 4.05 -6.19 7.99
CA PRO A 80 2.98 -7.01 8.57
C PRO A 80 2.92 -6.96 10.10
N ALA A 81 4.04 -6.71 10.76
CA ALA A 81 4.08 -6.62 12.21
C ALA A 81 3.20 -5.49 12.76
N LEU A 82 2.97 -4.45 11.95
CA LEU A 82 2.16 -3.31 12.39
C LEU A 82 0.70 -3.69 12.66
N VAL A 83 0.23 -4.74 12.01
CA VAL A 83 -1.16 -5.17 12.13
C VAL A 83 -1.31 -6.54 12.79
N GLU A 84 -0.27 -7.00 13.48
CA GLU A 84 -0.37 -8.22 14.26
C GLU A 84 -1.16 -7.95 15.54
N ILE A 85 -2.04 -8.88 15.87
CA ILE A 85 -2.78 -8.79 17.12
C ILE A 85 -1.91 -9.38 18.22
N PRO A 86 -1.57 -8.62 19.27
CA PRO A 86 -0.69 -9.13 20.31
C PRO A 86 -1.33 -10.29 21.07
N PRO A 87 -0.51 -11.28 21.49
CA PRO A 87 -1.00 -12.39 22.28
C PRO A 87 -1.30 -11.96 23.71
N ASP A 88 -1.94 -12.83 24.45
CA ASP A 88 -2.25 -12.54 25.85
C ASP A 88 -0.95 -12.46 26.66
N SER A 89 -0.90 -11.47 27.55
CA SER A 89 0.24 -11.26 28.44
C SER A 89 0.09 -12.09 29.72
N PRO A 90 1.21 -12.50 30.32
CA PRO A 90 1.16 -13.22 31.60
C PRO A 90 0.91 -12.28 32.78
N GLY A 91 0.70 -12.87 33.94
CA GLY A 91 0.53 -12.15 35.19
C GLY A 91 -0.91 -11.74 35.46
N PRO A 92 -1.20 -11.30 36.69
CA PRO A 92 -2.58 -10.97 37.10
C PRO A 92 -3.21 -9.85 36.27
N SER A 93 -2.41 -8.89 35.82
CA SER A 93 -2.91 -7.77 35.02
C SER A 93 -2.83 -8.04 33.52
N GLY A 94 -2.22 -9.14 33.14
CA GLY A 94 -1.98 -9.49 31.72
C GLY A 94 -3.22 -9.48 30.86
N PRO A 95 -4.29 -10.22 31.22
CA PRO A 95 -5.50 -10.28 30.40
C PRO A 95 -6.17 -8.91 30.19
N ALA A 96 -6.23 -8.08 31.22
CA ALA A 96 -6.84 -6.78 31.11
C ALA A 96 -6.03 -5.86 30.17
N VAL A 97 -4.70 -5.88 30.31
CA VAL A 97 -3.82 -5.06 29.45
C VAL A 97 -3.85 -5.59 28.01
N SER A 98 -3.80 -6.89 27.82
CA SER A 98 -3.85 -7.50 26.47
C SER A 98 -5.13 -7.11 25.74
N LYS A 99 -6.25 -7.08 26.46
CA LYS A 99 -7.54 -6.71 25.87
C LYS A 99 -7.49 -5.30 25.28
N VAL A 100 -6.83 -4.37 25.98
CA VAL A 100 -6.71 -2.99 25.53
C VAL A 100 -5.91 -2.95 24.22
N TRP A 101 -4.76 -3.60 24.17
CA TRP A 101 -3.91 -3.57 22.98
C TRP A 101 -4.52 -4.33 21.82
N GLN A 102 -5.20 -5.44 22.09
CA GLN A 102 -5.92 -6.19 21.06
C GLN A 102 -7.02 -5.32 20.44
N GLY A 103 -7.70 -4.53 21.26
CA GLY A 103 -8.72 -3.59 20.78
C GLY A 103 -8.14 -2.50 19.90
N VAL A 104 -6.99 -1.96 20.29
CA VAL A 104 -6.28 -0.95 19.50
C VAL A 104 -5.88 -1.54 18.13
N SER A 105 -5.31 -2.74 18.14
CA SER A 105 -4.89 -3.40 16.89
C SER A 105 -6.07 -3.69 15.98
N THR A 106 -7.17 -4.16 16.54
CA THR A 106 -8.39 -4.42 15.77
C THR A 106 -8.94 -3.13 15.15
N GLY A 107 -8.97 -2.05 15.92
CA GLY A 107 -9.41 -0.76 15.41
C GLY A 107 -8.53 -0.24 14.28
N LEU A 108 -7.22 -0.43 14.41
CA LEU A 108 -6.27 -0.04 13.35
C LEU A 108 -6.53 -0.84 12.08
N ILE A 109 -6.69 -2.15 12.20
CA ILE A 109 -6.96 -3.02 11.05
C ILE A 109 -8.25 -2.59 10.35
N GLU A 110 -9.31 -2.34 11.11
CA GLU A 110 -10.58 -1.90 10.53
C GLU A 110 -10.44 -0.59 9.78
N ARG A 111 -9.72 0.36 10.36
CA ARG A 111 -9.50 1.65 9.71
C ARG A 111 -8.71 1.50 8.40
N LEU A 112 -7.62 0.75 8.43
CA LEU A 112 -6.78 0.53 7.25
C LEU A 112 -7.55 -0.19 6.15
N GLN A 113 -8.41 -1.14 6.53
CA GLN A 113 -9.20 -1.89 5.57
C GLN A 113 -10.30 -1.05 4.91
N SER A 114 -10.71 0.03 5.56
CA SER A 114 -11.76 0.89 5.04
C SER A 114 -11.28 1.88 3.97
N ILE A 115 -9.97 1.99 3.76
CA ILE A 115 -9.41 2.96 2.82
C ILE A 115 -8.86 2.24 1.61
N SER A 116 -9.44 2.47 0.43
CA SER A 116 -8.94 1.89 -0.81
C SER A 116 -7.93 2.83 -1.47
N ILE A 117 -7.06 2.26 -2.30
CA ILE A 117 -6.13 3.05 -3.10
C ILE A 117 -6.88 3.93 -4.07
N ASP A 118 -7.99 3.43 -4.59
CA ASP A 118 -8.84 4.20 -5.50
C ASP A 118 -9.35 5.49 -4.84
N ALA A 119 -9.75 5.41 -3.58
CA ALA A 119 -10.21 6.58 -2.84
C ALA A 119 -9.08 7.61 -2.68
N ILE A 120 -7.88 7.15 -2.39
CA ILE A 120 -6.72 8.05 -2.25
C ILE A 120 -6.39 8.68 -3.61
N ALA A 121 -6.42 7.89 -4.67
CA ALA A 121 -6.12 8.40 -6.01
C ALA A 121 -7.14 9.44 -6.47
N SER A 122 -8.40 9.24 -6.14
CA SER A 122 -9.44 10.21 -6.44
C SER A 122 -9.19 11.55 -5.76
N GLU A 123 -8.78 11.49 -4.51
CA GLU A 123 -8.46 12.70 -3.76
C GLU A 123 -7.19 13.37 -4.29
N ALA A 124 -6.19 12.58 -4.66
CA ALA A 124 -4.94 13.10 -5.21
C ALA A 124 -5.12 13.74 -6.58
N SER A 125 -6.15 13.33 -7.34
CA SER A 125 -6.44 13.94 -8.62
C SER A 125 -7.39 15.10 -8.51
N GLU A 126 -7.83 15.42 -7.31
CA GLU A 126 -8.65 16.59 -7.10
C GLU A 126 -7.92 17.81 -7.56
N PRO A 127 -8.60 18.63 -8.17
CA PRO A 127 -8.05 19.63 -8.99
C PRO A 127 -7.73 20.85 -8.35
N MET A 128 -6.59 20.87 -7.96
CA MET A 128 -6.00 22.12 -7.67
C MET A 128 -5.91 22.97 -8.88
N TYR A 129 -6.15 22.39 -10.02
CA TYR A 129 -6.05 23.12 -11.22
C TYR A 129 -7.37 23.67 -11.63
N PHE A 130 -8.28 23.64 -10.83
CA PHE A 130 -9.50 24.26 -11.10
C PHE A 130 -9.51 25.62 -10.71
N ILE A 131 -8.54 26.21 -10.73
CA ILE A 131 -8.56 27.57 -10.36
C ILE A 131 -8.89 28.45 -11.51
#